data_b78cd579353d2025eacffb0384fc175d
#
_entry.id   b78cd579353d2025eacffb0384fc175d
#
_cell.length_a   1.000
_cell.length_b   1.000
_cell.length_c   1.000
_cell.angle_alpha   90.00
_cell.angle_beta   90.00
_cell.angle_gamma   90.00
#
_symmetry.space_group_name_H-M   'P 1'
#
loop_
_entity.id
_entity.type
_entity.pdbx_description
1 polymer ?
#
loop_
_entity_poly.entity_id
_entity_poly.type
_entity_poly.pdbx_seq_one_letter_code
_entity_poly.pdbx_strand_id
1 'polypeptide(L)'
;QKEGLSGPFVIEKIYEMTKGNAIMVTEVGQHQMWAAQYYKYSKPRTLLTSGGLGTMGYGLGAAIGAQTANPDRTVVNIAGDGCFRMNMNELATASREKLPLIEVIINNHVLGMVRQWQTLFYEKHYSATVLDDGVDYVKLSEAMGATARRVKTQEEFEKAFADALKSKTPFVIDCIIDSDDKVWPMVAPGKPINESFDEEDYNATQGGN
;
A
#
# COMPACT_ATOMS: atom_id res chain seq x y z
N GLN A 1 13.57 12.61 10.41
CA GLN A 1 12.27 12.15 9.90
C GLN A 1 11.90 13.03 8.72
N LYS A 2 11.54 12.43 7.56
CA LYS A 2 10.97 13.21 6.45
C LYS A 2 9.66 13.85 6.95
N GLU A 3 9.47 15.16 6.70
CA GLU A 3 8.25 15.88 7.09
C GLU A 3 6.98 15.43 6.33
N GLY A 4 7.10 14.47 5.41
CA GLY A 4 6.01 13.99 4.55
C GLY A 4 5.43 12.63 5.00
N LEU A 5 4.34 12.26 4.35
CA LEU A 5 3.74 10.94 4.48
C LEU A 5 4.67 9.90 3.82
N SER A 6 4.85 8.74 4.42
CA SER A 6 5.65 7.63 3.90
C SER A 6 4.95 6.29 4.07
N GLY A 7 5.33 5.29 3.25
CA GLY A 7 4.77 3.95 3.36
C GLY A 7 4.93 3.33 4.74
N PRO A 8 6.13 3.29 5.33
CA PRO A 8 6.34 2.80 6.70
C PRO A 8 5.44 3.46 7.73
N PHE A 9 5.36 4.80 7.74
CA PHE A 9 4.51 5.53 8.67
C PHE A 9 3.03 5.11 8.57
N VAL A 10 2.50 5.01 7.36
CA VAL A 10 1.12 4.60 7.13
C VAL A 10 0.84 3.23 7.75
N ILE A 11 1.73 2.25 7.54
CA ILE A 11 1.58 0.89 8.06
C ILE A 11 1.67 0.85 9.59
N GLU A 12 2.66 1.53 10.17
CA GLU A 12 2.81 1.60 11.63
C GLU A 12 1.60 2.26 12.28
N LYS A 13 1.08 3.32 11.69
CA LYS A 13 -0.10 4.02 12.20
C LYS A 13 -1.37 3.17 12.11
N ILE A 14 -1.55 2.40 11.04
CA ILE A 14 -2.64 1.41 10.94
C ILE A 14 -2.53 0.38 12.07
N TYR A 15 -1.31 -0.13 12.32
CA TYR A 15 -1.09 -1.06 13.44
C TYR A 15 -1.49 -0.44 14.79
N GLU A 16 -1.02 0.77 15.08
CA GLU A 16 -1.32 1.48 16.32
C GLU A 16 -2.82 1.70 16.50
N MET A 17 -3.48 2.28 15.50
CA MET A 17 -4.90 2.66 15.58
C MET A 17 -5.84 1.45 15.61
N THR A 18 -5.45 0.33 15.01
CA THR A 18 -6.19 -0.94 15.08
C THR A 18 -5.75 -1.82 16.24
N LYS A 19 -4.73 -1.42 17.00
CA LYS A 19 -4.09 -2.23 18.07
C LYS A 19 -3.68 -3.62 17.56
N GLY A 20 -3.23 -3.71 16.32
CA GLY A 20 -2.84 -4.96 15.66
C GLY A 20 -4.00 -5.95 15.40
N ASN A 21 -5.25 -5.52 15.47
CA ASN A 21 -6.43 -6.40 15.32
C ASN A 21 -7.05 -6.40 13.92
N ALA A 22 -6.54 -5.64 12.97
CA ALA A 22 -7.06 -5.67 11.61
C ALA A 22 -6.70 -6.98 10.89
N ILE A 23 -7.53 -7.36 9.91
CA ILE A 23 -7.14 -8.25 8.84
C ILE A 23 -6.50 -7.36 7.77
N MET A 24 -5.22 -7.56 7.55
CA MET A 24 -4.47 -6.86 6.52
C MET A 24 -4.53 -7.64 5.21
N VAL A 25 -4.92 -6.96 4.17
CA VAL A 25 -4.85 -7.47 2.80
C VAL A 25 -3.84 -6.61 2.04
N THR A 26 -3.07 -7.19 1.17
CA THR A 26 -2.12 -6.40 0.36
C THR A 26 -2.26 -6.70 -1.11
N GLU A 27 -2.11 -5.68 -1.89
CA GLU A 27 -1.70 -5.78 -3.28
C GLU A 27 -0.20 -6.13 -3.39
N VAL A 28 0.41 -5.95 -4.53
CA VAL A 28 1.80 -6.37 -4.80
C VAL A 28 2.69 -5.18 -5.16
N GLY A 29 3.82 -5.04 -4.45
CA GLY A 29 4.80 -3.98 -4.67
C GLY A 29 5.45 -3.50 -3.36
N GLN A 30 5.96 -2.28 -3.35
CA GLN A 30 6.59 -1.68 -2.16
C GLN A 30 5.66 -1.69 -0.94
N HIS A 31 4.39 -1.35 -1.13
CA HIS A 31 3.38 -1.35 -0.09
C HIS A 31 3.15 -2.73 0.55
N GLN A 32 3.26 -3.81 -0.23
CA GLN A 32 3.23 -5.19 0.28
C GLN A 32 4.42 -5.46 1.21
N MET A 33 5.62 -5.04 0.80
CA MET A 33 6.84 -5.22 1.58
C MET A 33 6.79 -4.40 2.86
N TRP A 34 6.36 -3.13 2.81
CA TRP A 34 6.17 -2.32 4.01
C TRP A 34 5.13 -2.92 4.95
N ALA A 35 4.01 -3.45 4.42
CA ALA A 35 3.02 -4.13 5.25
C ALA A 35 3.60 -5.36 5.96
N ALA A 36 4.48 -6.13 5.28
CA ALA A 36 5.15 -7.27 5.89
C ALA A 36 6.20 -6.86 6.95
N GLN A 37 6.90 -5.74 6.74
CA GLN A 37 7.98 -5.29 7.62
C GLN A 37 7.48 -4.53 8.86
N TYR A 38 6.46 -3.67 8.70
CA TYR A 38 6.08 -2.69 9.73
C TYR A 38 4.78 -3.02 10.47
N TYR A 39 3.89 -3.86 9.92
CA TYR A 39 2.73 -4.33 10.67
C TYR A 39 3.11 -5.57 11.50
N LYS A 40 2.97 -5.47 12.82
CA LYS A 40 3.36 -6.54 13.75
C LYS A 40 2.24 -7.58 13.86
N TYR A 41 2.32 -8.62 13.03
CA TYR A 41 1.33 -9.71 13.02
C TYR A 41 1.48 -10.59 14.26
N SER A 42 0.44 -10.67 15.09
CA SER A 42 0.40 -11.48 16.31
C SER A 42 -0.62 -12.61 16.27
N LYS A 43 -1.43 -12.68 15.21
CA LYS A 43 -2.50 -13.66 15.04
C LYS A 43 -2.39 -14.36 13.70
N PRO A 44 -2.61 -15.69 13.63
CA PRO A 44 -2.62 -16.39 12.34
C PRO A 44 -3.81 -15.93 11.49
N ARG A 45 -3.67 -16.06 10.17
CA ARG A 45 -4.72 -15.75 9.17
C ARG A 45 -5.20 -14.29 9.21
N THR A 46 -4.31 -13.37 9.54
CA THR A 46 -4.59 -11.92 9.54
C THR A 46 -3.80 -11.16 8.47
N LEU A 47 -3.04 -11.86 7.63
CA LEU A 47 -2.42 -11.34 6.43
C LEU A 47 -2.89 -12.15 5.22
N LEU A 48 -3.52 -11.49 4.26
CA LEU A 48 -3.92 -12.05 2.97
C LEU A 48 -3.10 -11.35 1.88
N THR A 49 -2.31 -12.11 1.16
CA THR A 49 -1.38 -11.56 0.17
C THR A 49 -1.09 -12.55 -0.95
N SER A 50 -0.90 -12.08 -2.17
CA SER A 50 -0.40 -12.88 -3.29
C SER A 50 1.13 -12.99 -3.21
N GLY A 51 1.65 -13.67 -2.18
CA GLY A 51 3.09 -13.78 -1.92
C GLY A 51 3.85 -14.73 -2.85
N GLY A 52 3.15 -15.62 -3.55
CA GLY A 52 3.75 -16.57 -4.49
C GLY A 52 3.82 -16.01 -5.91
N LEU A 53 2.67 -15.75 -6.52
CA LEU A 53 2.59 -15.28 -7.91
C LEU A 53 2.75 -13.76 -8.06
N GLY A 54 2.59 -13.00 -7.00
CA GLY A 54 2.72 -11.54 -7.05
C GLY A 54 1.66 -10.90 -7.96
N THR A 55 0.39 -11.27 -7.78
CA THR A 55 -0.71 -10.85 -8.65
C THR A 55 -1.19 -9.45 -8.27
N MET A 56 -0.87 -8.45 -9.09
CA MET A 56 -1.47 -7.11 -8.99
C MET A 56 -2.98 -7.20 -9.26
N GLY A 57 -3.79 -6.52 -8.42
CA GLY A 57 -5.26 -6.60 -8.49
C GLY A 57 -5.89 -7.69 -7.61
N TYR A 58 -5.09 -8.43 -6.84
CA TYR A 58 -5.58 -9.44 -5.91
C TYR A 58 -6.31 -8.84 -4.70
N GLY A 59 -5.79 -7.71 -4.19
CA GLY A 59 -6.10 -7.23 -2.84
C GLY A 59 -7.54 -6.81 -2.63
N LEU A 60 -8.12 -5.99 -3.51
CA LEU A 60 -9.49 -5.49 -3.33
C LEU A 60 -10.50 -6.63 -3.31
N GLY A 61 -10.41 -7.59 -4.24
CA GLY A 61 -11.28 -8.78 -4.24
C GLY A 61 -11.13 -9.62 -2.97
N ALA A 62 -9.89 -9.82 -2.51
CA ALA A 62 -9.60 -10.55 -1.27
C ALA A 62 -10.14 -9.80 -0.04
N ALA A 63 -10.06 -8.45 -0.02
CA ALA A 63 -10.60 -7.62 1.06
C ALA A 63 -12.13 -7.69 1.13
N ILE A 64 -12.81 -7.69 -0.02
CA ILE A 64 -14.27 -7.91 -0.11
C ILE A 64 -14.63 -9.26 0.50
N GLY A 65 -13.94 -10.33 0.10
CA GLY A 65 -14.14 -11.67 0.66
C GLY A 65 -13.86 -11.74 2.16
N ALA A 66 -12.78 -11.13 2.61
CA ALA A 66 -12.41 -11.07 4.03
C ALA A 66 -13.44 -10.33 4.87
N GLN A 67 -13.93 -9.18 4.39
CA GLN A 67 -14.93 -8.38 5.10
C GLN A 67 -16.28 -9.09 5.14
N THR A 68 -16.67 -9.75 4.05
CA THR A 68 -17.92 -10.54 4.00
C THR A 68 -17.87 -11.69 5.00
N ALA A 69 -16.74 -12.38 5.11
CA ALA A 69 -16.55 -13.50 6.03
C ALA A 69 -16.35 -13.06 7.50
N ASN A 70 -15.98 -11.79 7.73
CA ASN A 70 -15.68 -11.25 9.06
C ASN A 70 -16.35 -9.87 9.24
N PRO A 71 -17.67 -9.78 9.31
CA PRO A 71 -18.41 -8.51 9.31
C PRO A 71 -18.07 -7.61 10.50
N ASP A 72 -17.65 -8.18 11.63
CA ASP A 72 -17.35 -7.45 12.87
C ASP A 72 -15.88 -7.08 13.01
N ARG A 73 -15.05 -7.39 12.00
CA ARG A 73 -13.62 -7.09 12.04
C ARG A 73 -13.25 -5.95 11.08
N THR A 74 -12.25 -5.18 11.47
CA THR A 74 -11.64 -4.22 10.58
C THR A 74 -10.82 -4.96 9.51
N VAL A 75 -11.11 -4.72 8.24
CA VAL A 75 -10.35 -5.20 7.09
C VAL A 75 -9.72 -3.99 6.40
N VAL A 76 -8.42 -4.03 6.20
CA VAL A 76 -7.65 -2.96 5.54
C VAL A 76 -6.91 -3.57 4.36
N ASN A 77 -7.19 -3.09 3.15
CA ASN A 77 -6.38 -3.39 1.98
C ASN A 77 -5.32 -2.31 1.78
N ILE A 78 -4.08 -2.70 1.55
CA ILE A 78 -2.97 -1.82 1.23
C ILE A 78 -2.62 -2.02 -0.24
N ALA A 79 -2.88 -1.01 -1.04
CA ALA A 79 -2.64 -1.04 -2.49
C ALA A 79 -1.63 0.03 -2.90
N GLY A 80 -0.92 -0.22 -3.99
CA GLY A 80 -0.32 0.86 -4.77
C GLY A 80 -1.34 1.37 -5.78
N ASP A 81 -1.16 2.60 -6.27
CA ASP A 81 -2.00 3.19 -7.30
C ASP A 81 -2.07 2.34 -8.57
N GLY A 82 -0.94 1.78 -9.01
CA GLY A 82 -0.90 0.85 -10.14
C GLY A 82 -1.66 -0.45 -9.91
N CYS A 83 -1.65 -0.99 -8.69
CA CYS A 83 -2.38 -2.21 -8.34
C CYS A 83 -3.88 -1.98 -8.22
N PHE A 84 -4.29 -0.91 -7.53
CA PHE A 84 -5.70 -0.56 -7.38
C PHE A 84 -6.41 -0.44 -8.74
N ARG A 85 -5.73 0.10 -9.74
CA ARG A 85 -6.26 0.23 -11.11
C ARG A 85 -6.58 -1.10 -11.79
N MET A 86 -5.98 -2.20 -11.37
CA MET A 86 -6.20 -3.50 -12.01
C MET A 86 -7.62 -4.03 -11.76
N ASN A 87 -8.21 -3.75 -10.59
CA ASN A 87 -9.52 -4.25 -10.18
C ASN A 87 -10.38 -3.20 -9.45
N MET A 88 -10.12 -1.91 -9.65
CA MET A 88 -10.86 -0.82 -9.00
C MET A 88 -12.38 -0.87 -9.23
N ASN A 89 -12.84 -1.50 -10.31
CA ASN A 89 -14.26 -1.73 -10.60
C ASN A 89 -14.97 -2.52 -9.49
N GLU A 90 -14.28 -3.38 -8.75
CA GLU A 90 -14.85 -4.14 -7.64
C GLU A 90 -15.22 -3.28 -6.44
N LEU A 91 -14.77 -2.02 -6.39
CA LEU A 91 -15.22 -1.07 -5.39
C LEU A 91 -16.74 -0.84 -5.47
N ALA A 92 -17.33 -0.92 -6.67
CA ALA A 92 -18.78 -0.87 -6.85
C ALA A 92 -19.49 -2.07 -6.18
N THR A 93 -18.87 -3.26 -6.21
CA THR A 93 -19.37 -4.44 -5.47
C THR A 93 -19.32 -4.19 -3.97
N ALA A 94 -18.20 -3.71 -3.43
CA ALA A 94 -18.05 -3.39 -2.02
C ALA A 94 -19.08 -2.34 -1.55
N SER A 95 -19.33 -1.32 -2.37
CA SER A 95 -20.30 -0.25 -2.08
C SER A 95 -21.74 -0.78 -2.08
N ARG A 96 -22.12 -1.58 -3.08
CA ARG A 96 -23.44 -2.20 -3.17
C ARG A 96 -23.74 -3.07 -1.94
N GLU A 97 -22.77 -3.85 -1.51
CA GLU A 97 -22.88 -4.73 -0.34
C GLU A 97 -22.66 -4.00 1.00
N LYS A 98 -22.37 -2.69 0.95
CA LYS A 98 -22.12 -1.84 2.13
C LYS A 98 -21.03 -2.40 3.04
N LEU A 99 -19.96 -2.93 2.47
CA LEU A 99 -18.87 -3.51 3.22
C LEU A 99 -17.97 -2.41 3.81
N PRO A 100 -17.78 -2.33 5.14
CA PRO A 100 -16.97 -1.27 5.77
C PRO A 100 -15.47 -1.54 5.67
N LEU A 101 -15.00 -2.03 4.53
CA LEU A 101 -13.58 -2.23 4.29
C LEU A 101 -12.87 -0.88 4.07
N ILE A 102 -11.62 -0.82 4.46
CA ILE A 102 -10.76 0.35 4.29
C ILE A 102 -9.75 0.05 3.19
N GLU A 103 -9.78 0.82 2.12
CA GLU A 103 -8.81 0.79 1.02
C GLU A 103 -7.79 1.91 1.22
N VAL A 104 -6.52 1.57 1.40
CA VAL A 104 -5.42 2.53 1.55
C VAL A 104 -4.53 2.45 0.33
N ILE A 105 -4.58 3.47 -0.51
CA ILE A 105 -3.78 3.57 -1.73
C ILE A 105 -2.49 4.31 -1.41
N ILE A 106 -1.37 3.61 -1.43
CA ILE A 106 -0.03 4.21 -1.36
C ILE A 106 0.30 4.72 -2.75
N ASN A 107 0.01 5.98 -2.99
CA ASN A 107 0.05 6.63 -4.29
C ASN A 107 1.34 7.42 -4.45
N ASN A 108 2.28 6.86 -5.18
CA ASN A 108 3.55 7.50 -5.53
C ASN A 108 3.65 7.85 -7.02
N HIS A 109 2.56 7.70 -7.78
CA HIS A 109 2.46 7.96 -9.21
C HIS A 109 3.42 7.13 -10.08
N VAL A 110 3.93 6.02 -9.55
CA VAL A 110 4.85 5.13 -10.28
C VAL A 110 4.59 3.66 -9.94
N LEU A 111 5.06 2.76 -10.79
CA LEU A 111 5.23 1.35 -10.43
C LEU A 111 6.47 1.24 -9.53
N GLY A 112 6.27 1.51 -8.23
CA GLY A 112 7.35 1.82 -7.29
C GLY A 112 8.40 0.74 -7.16
N MET A 113 8.04 -0.55 -7.10
CA MET A 113 9.03 -1.64 -7.02
C MET A 113 9.84 -1.76 -8.30
N VAL A 114 9.22 -1.62 -9.48
CA VAL A 114 9.94 -1.63 -10.76
C VAL A 114 10.90 -0.44 -10.84
N ARG A 115 10.43 0.76 -10.48
CA ARG A 115 11.27 1.97 -10.43
C ARG A 115 12.44 1.81 -9.46
N GLN A 116 12.21 1.23 -8.28
CA GLN A 116 13.27 0.96 -7.31
C GLN A 116 14.34 0.03 -7.88
N TRP A 117 13.95 -1.03 -8.57
CA TRP A 117 14.88 -1.93 -9.25
C TRP A 117 15.68 -1.22 -10.35
N GLN A 118 15.02 -0.40 -11.15
CA GLN A 118 15.69 0.40 -12.18
C GLN A 118 16.68 1.39 -11.56
N THR A 119 16.34 1.94 -10.39
CA THR A 119 17.26 2.81 -9.64
C THR A 119 18.50 2.07 -9.16
N LEU A 120 18.29 0.90 -8.51
CA LEU A 120 19.35 0.20 -7.78
C LEU A 120 20.24 -0.66 -8.68
N PHE A 121 19.67 -1.27 -9.73
CA PHE A 121 20.34 -2.32 -10.50
C PHE A 121 20.45 -2.05 -12.01
N TYR A 122 19.82 -0.97 -12.52
CA TYR A 122 19.78 -0.66 -13.94
C TYR A 122 20.17 0.80 -14.21
N GLU A 123 21.11 1.34 -13.45
CA GLU A 123 21.75 2.66 -13.68
C GLU A 123 20.71 3.80 -13.87
N LYS A 124 19.56 3.71 -13.21
CA LYS A 124 18.43 4.67 -13.33
C LYS A 124 17.86 4.77 -14.77
N HIS A 125 18.02 3.75 -15.58
CA HIS A 125 17.36 3.68 -16.89
C HIS A 125 15.86 3.38 -16.70
N TYR A 126 15.08 4.43 -16.44
CA TYR A 126 13.65 4.32 -16.20
C TYR A 126 12.88 4.09 -17.49
N SER A 127 12.01 3.09 -17.49
CA SER A 127 11.15 2.75 -18.61
C SER A 127 9.78 2.30 -18.13
N ALA A 128 8.72 2.92 -18.65
CA ALA A 128 7.32 2.55 -18.47
C ALA A 128 6.87 2.42 -16.99
N THR A 129 7.44 3.20 -16.07
CA THR A 129 7.12 3.13 -14.64
C THR A 129 6.29 4.30 -14.13
N VAL A 130 6.17 5.39 -14.87
CA VAL A 130 5.41 6.57 -14.47
C VAL A 130 3.92 6.38 -14.81
N LEU A 131 3.06 6.70 -13.84
CA LEU A 131 1.61 6.62 -13.95
C LEU A 131 1.02 8.04 -13.91
N ASP A 132 1.23 8.81 -14.99
CA ASP A 132 0.85 10.22 -15.11
C ASP A 132 -0.46 10.46 -15.88
N ASP A 133 -1.35 9.49 -15.89
CA ASP A 133 -2.60 9.49 -16.67
C ASP A 133 -3.75 10.30 -16.07
N GLY A 134 -3.50 11.04 -15.00
CA GLY A 134 -4.48 11.95 -14.40
C GLY A 134 -5.67 11.28 -13.69
N VAL A 135 -5.57 10.01 -13.30
CA VAL A 135 -6.64 9.34 -12.55
C VAL A 135 -6.81 9.99 -11.18
N ASP A 136 -8.02 10.49 -10.90
CA ASP A 136 -8.40 11.00 -9.59
C ASP A 136 -9.10 9.89 -8.80
N TYR A 137 -8.35 9.21 -7.93
CA TYR A 137 -8.86 8.07 -7.15
C TYR A 137 -9.96 8.47 -6.16
N VAL A 138 -9.98 9.72 -5.68
CA VAL A 138 -11.05 10.22 -4.80
C VAL A 138 -12.35 10.30 -5.57
N LYS A 139 -12.38 11.04 -6.68
CA LYS A 139 -13.59 11.18 -7.51
C LYS A 139 -14.08 9.84 -8.06
N LEU A 140 -13.14 8.97 -8.48
CA LEU A 140 -13.47 7.63 -8.95
C LEU A 140 -14.15 6.82 -7.85
N SER A 141 -13.60 6.82 -6.65
CA SER A 141 -14.16 6.07 -5.51
C SER A 141 -15.54 6.60 -5.10
N GLU A 142 -15.71 7.92 -5.07
CA GLU A 142 -17.00 8.56 -4.79
C GLU A 142 -18.06 8.21 -5.85
N ALA A 143 -17.67 8.21 -7.13
CA ALA A 143 -18.55 7.80 -8.23
C ALA A 143 -18.98 6.33 -8.14
N MET A 144 -18.15 5.47 -7.51
CA MET A 144 -18.48 4.07 -7.21
C MET A 144 -19.22 3.87 -5.88
N GLY A 145 -19.58 4.95 -5.17
CA GLY A 145 -20.38 4.91 -3.95
C GLY A 145 -19.59 4.72 -2.65
N ALA A 146 -18.27 4.80 -2.67
CA ALA A 146 -17.43 4.81 -1.48
C ALA A 146 -17.24 6.23 -0.93
N THR A 147 -16.87 6.33 0.35
CA THR A 147 -16.31 7.57 0.89
C THR A 147 -14.82 7.61 0.56
N ALA A 148 -14.30 8.76 0.15
CA ALA A 148 -12.89 8.86 -0.19
C ALA A 148 -12.23 10.15 0.32
N ARG A 149 -10.93 10.08 0.61
CA ARG A 149 -10.11 11.24 0.99
C ARG A 149 -8.71 11.12 0.43
N ARG A 150 -8.15 12.23 -0.04
CA ARG A 150 -6.73 12.36 -0.37
C ARG A 150 -6.01 12.97 0.82
N VAL A 151 -4.84 12.41 1.16
CA VAL A 151 -4.00 12.84 2.29
C VAL A 151 -2.53 12.95 1.86
N LYS A 152 -1.83 13.93 2.42
CA LYS A 152 -0.43 14.24 2.11
C LYS A 152 0.44 14.37 3.36
N THR A 153 -0.19 14.53 4.53
CA THR A 153 0.51 14.66 5.81
C THR A 153 0.13 13.54 6.77
N GLN A 154 0.94 13.36 7.79
CA GLN A 154 0.70 12.38 8.84
C GLN A 154 -0.61 12.65 9.58
N GLU A 155 -0.88 13.90 9.92
CA GLU A 155 -2.10 14.31 10.62
C GLU A 155 -3.36 14.10 9.77
N GLU A 156 -3.28 14.40 8.47
CA GLU A 156 -4.39 14.14 7.55
C GLU A 156 -4.70 12.66 7.47
N PHE A 157 -3.66 11.79 7.41
CA PHE A 157 -3.83 10.35 7.39
C PHE A 157 -4.48 9.84 8.69
N GLU A 158 -3.99 10.26 9.85
CA GLU A 158 -4.56 9.85 11.15
C GLU A 158 -6.04 10.21 11.25
N LYS A 159 -6.40 11.42 10.83
CA LYS A 159 -7.80 11.86 10.81
C LYS A 159 -8.65 11.05 9.84
N ALA A 160 -8.18 10.84 8.61
CA ALA A 160 -8.90 10.08 7.61
C ALA A 160 -9.09 8.61 8.03
N PHE A 161 -8.07 8.00 8.62
CA PHE A 161 -8.14 6.62 9.10
C PHE A 161 -9.05 6.48 10.32
N ALA A 162 -9.07 7.46 11.23
CA ALA A 162 -10.01 7.50 12.35
C ALA A 162 -11.47 7.62 11.88
N ASP A 163 -11.73 8.36 10.80
CA ASP A 163 -13.06 8.44 10.17
C ASP A 163 -13.41 7.12 9.48
N ALA A 164 -12.46 6.50 8.78
CA ALA A 164 -12.62 5.22 8.12
C ALA A 164 -13.01 4.09 9.10
N LEU A 165 -12.39 4.05 10.28
CA LEU A 165 -12.71 3.06 11.33
C LEU A 165 -14.15 3.16 11.85
N LYS A 166 -14.83 4.29 11.63
CA LYS A 166 -16.24 4.52 12.03
C LYS A 166 -17.21 4.31 10.86
N SER A 167 -16.69 4.21 9.66
CA SER A 167 -17.52 4.07 8.45
C SER A 167 -18.31 2.78 8.47
N LYS A 168 -19.49 2.80 7.85
CA LYS A 168 -20.36 1.63 7.62
C LYS A 168 -20.42 1.25 6.14
N THR A 169 -19.60 1.91 5.33
CA THR A 169 -19.49 1.70 3.88
C THR A 169 -18.00 1.74 3.51
N PRO A 170 -17.60 1.30 2.32
CA PRO A 170 -16.21 1.34 1.91
C PRO A 170 -15.61 2.73 2.05
N PHE A 171 -14.39 2.79 2.55
CA PHE A 171 -13.66 4.04 2.73
C PHE A 171 -12.29 3.95 2.05
N VAL A 172 -12.01 4.87 1.14
CA VAL A 172 -10.76 4.92 0.37
C VAL A 172 -9.90 6.08 0.85
N ILE A 173 -8.64 5.82 1.13
CA ILE A 173 -7.64 6.85 1.52
C ILE A 173 -6.53 6.86 0.46
N ASP A 174 -6.48 7.92 -0.35
CA ASP A 174 -5.47 8.15 -1.36
C ASP A 174 -4.26 8.87 -0.72
N CYS A 175 -3.23 8.11 -0.35
CA CYS A 175 -2.05 8.57 0.38
C CYS A 175 -0.95 8.96 -0.61
N ILE A 176 -0.73 10.26 -0.79
CA ILE A 176 0.32 10.77 -1.67
C ILE A 176 1.67 10.70 -0.96
N ILE A 177 2.59 9.92 -1.51
CA ILE A 177 3.96 9.77 -1.03
C ILE A 177 4.98 10.12 -2.12
N ASP A 178 6.25 10.18 -1.74
CA ASP A 178 7.35 10.44 -2.69
C ASP A 178 7.51 9.27 -3.68
N SER A 179 7.73 9.60 -4.96
CA SER A 179 7.96 8.61 -6.02
C SER A 179 9.27 7.84 -5.88
N ASP A 180 10.22 8.37 -5.13
CA ASP A 180 11.53 7.79 -4.89
C ASP A 180 11.69 7.16 -3.50
N ASP A 181 10.58 7.07 -2.71
CA ASP A 181 10.59 6.28 -1.49
C ASP A 181 10.93 4.81 -1.81
N LYS A 182 11.81 4.23 -0.99
CA LYS A 182 12.34 2.88 -1.21
C LYS A 182 12.03 1.95 -0.05
N VAL A 183 11.95 0.68 -0.36
CA VAL A 183 11.92 -0.39 0.64
C VAL A 183 13.35 -0.76 1.00
N TRP A 184 13.64 -0.80 2.28
CA TRP A 184 14.92 -1.23 2.84
C TRP A 184 14.69 -2.24 3.98
N PRO A 185 15.62 -3.19 4.23
CA PRO A 185 16.75 -3.54 3.39
C PRO A 185 16.34 -4.26 2.09
N MET A 186 17.27 -4.34 1.14
CA MET A 186 17.11 -5.06 -0.13
C MET A 186 18.16 -6.17 -0.27
N VAL A 187 17.86 -7.14 -1.14
CA VAL A 187 18.81 -8.17 -1.57
C VAL A 187 18.97 -8.08 -3.07
N ALA A 188 20.19 -8.00 -3.57
CA ALA A 188 20.45 -7.96 -5.00
C ALA A 188 20.02 -9.28 -5.69
N PRO A 189 19.61 -9.24 -6.98
CA PRO A 189 19.23 -10.43 -7.71
C PRO A 189 20.29 -11.54 -7.65
N GLY A 190 19.88 -12.76 -7.30
CA GLY A 190 20.77 -13.93 -7.21
C GLY A 190 21.67 -13.98 -5.97
N LYS A 191 21.58 -13.01 -5.08
CA LYS A 191 22.34 -13.00 -3.82
C LYS A 191 21.58 -13.70 -2.70
N PRO A 192 22.28 -14.30 -1.74
CA PRO A 192 21.64 -14.88 -0.55
C PRO A 192 21.17 -13.79 0.42
N ILE A 193 20.20 -14.14 1.28
CA ILE A 193 19.55 -13.17 2.18
C ILE A 193 20.51 -12.51 3.19
N ASN A 194 21.59 -13.15 3.53
CA ASN A 194 22.62 -12.60 4.41
C ASN A 194 23.52 -11.53 3.74
N GLU A 195 23.35 -11.31 2.43
CA GLU A 195 23.96 -10.22 1.69
C GLU A 195 22.93 -9.09 1.43
N SER A 196 21.98 -8.90 2.37
CA SER A 196 21.08 -7.75 2.33
C SER A 196 21.85 -6.46 2.56
N PHE A 197 21.40 -5.37 1.97
CA PHE A 197 21.98 -4.04 2.09
C PHE A 197 20.87 -2.99 2.34
N ASP A 198 21.22 -1.94 3.04
CA ASP A 198 20.32 -0.83 3.34
C ASP A 198 20.67 0.46 2.55
N GLU A 199 20.02 1.57 2.91
CA GLU A 199 20.26 2.86 2.25
C GLU A 199 21.68 3.39 2.48
N GLU A 200 22.25 3.15 3.65
CA GLU A 200 23.62 3.60 3.98
C GLU A 200 24.63 2.81 3.17
N ASP A 201 24.48 1.49 3.08
CA ASP A 201 25.31 0.61 2.26
C ASP A 201 25.27 1.02 0.79
N TYR A 202 24.04 1.28 0.26
CA TYR A 202 23.86 1.72 -1.12
C TYR A 202 24.56 3.06 -1.39
N ASN A 203 24.37 4.05 -0.53
CA ASN A 203 24.97 5.37 -0.69
C ASN A 203 26.51 5.33 -0.60
N ALA A 204 27.07 4.47 0.26
CA ALA A 204 28.51 4.27 0.33
C ALA A 204 29.12 3.76 -0.99
N THR A 205 28.39 2.91 -1.74
CA THR A 205 28.83 2.42 -3.05
C THR A 205 28.74 3.46 -4.16
N GLN A 206 27.87 4.49 -4.03
CA GLN A 206 27.73 5.56 -5.01
C GLN A 206 28.69 6.72 -4.80
N GLY A 207 29.23 6.90 -3.58
CA GLY A 207 30.16 7.97 -3.22
C GLY A 207 31.64 7.69 -3.52
N GLY A 208 31.97 6.54 -4.11
CA GLY A 208 33.35 6.08 -4.36
C GLY A 208 33.89 6.34 -5.76
N ASN A 209 33.35 7.28 -6.52
CA ASN A 209 33.87 7.71 -7.83
C ASN A 209 34.32 9.16 -7.81
#